data_46faa5d38c4c1f0958415b4e73d6f2ce
#
_entry.id   46faa5d38c4c1f0958415b4e73d6f2ce
#
_cell.length_a   1.000
_cell.length_b   1.000
_cell.length_c   1.000
_cell.angle_alpha   90.00
_cell.angle_beta   90.00
_cell.angle_gamma   90.00
#
_symmetry.space_group_name_H-M   'P 1'
#
loop_
_entity.id
_entity.type
_entity.pdbx_description
1 polymer ?
#
loop_
_entity_poly.entity_id
_entity_poly.type
_entity_poly.pdbx_seq_one_letter_code
_entity_poly.pdbx_strand_id
1 'polypeptide(L)'
;MEALKYIEEKKRKKKIKKTIALLMVLIGLLILFLIKAPIFNINNVKIVSNDNEVALKDDIENKLQGIKGRNIFYVKRSYIESILKNDPYIKDVKVTKALPNNLTVEVKENKKIFTVEQNGNYYALDESGKVLDKKLGEDDLVKLEGITIQDKEIGEKITEDEKILEIIKDFGALINSNTSSIKFNKLDISNLSNISLYSNEVLIKIGGNFDLTRKLNNAVNILKSDKVDIKKGYIDVSVEGNPVIKEE
;
A
#
# COMPACT_ATOMS: atom_id res chain seq x y z
N MET A 1 -20.52 -15.57 70.65
CA MET A 1 -19.66 -15.94 69.50
C MET A 1 -19.99 -15.15 68.21
N GLU A 2 -21.26 -14.95 67.88
CA GLU A 2 -21.64 -14.24 66.58
C GLU A 2 -21.24 -12.75 66.56
N ALA A 3 -21.35 -12.00 67.69
CA ALA A 3 -20.98 -10.59 67.74
C ALA A 3 -19.49 -10.35 67.45
N LEU A 4 -18.60 -11.23 67.91
CA LEU A 4 -17.16 -11.16 67.63
C LEU A 4 -16.85 -11.40 66.14
N LYS A 5 -17.47 -12.41 65.56
CA LYS A 5 -17.36 -12.66 64.09
C LYS A 5 -17.82 -11.47 63.25
N TYR A 6 -18.93 -10.86 63.60
CA TYR A 6 -19.44 -9.67 62.91
C TYR A 6 -18.47 -8.49 62.99
N ILE A 7 -17.87 -8.25 64.17
CA ILE A 7 -16.90 -7.18 64.36
C ILE A 7 -15.62 -7.45 63.52
N GLU A 8 -15.16 -8.71 63.48
CA GLU A 8 -13.99 -9.09 62.68
C GLU A 8 -14.26 -8.95 61.17
N GLU A 9 -15.40 -9.39 60.68
CA GLU A 9 -15.80 -9.19 59.28
C GLU A 9 -15.89 -7.70 58.89
N LYS A 10 -16.46 -6.87 59.80
CA LYS A 10 -16.57 -5.43 59.58
C LYS A 10 -15.18 -4.76 59.55
N LYS A 11 -14.25 -5.17 60.42
CA LYS A 11 -12.87 -4.73 60.43
C LYS A 11 -12.14 -5.17 59.16
N ARG A 12 -12.33 -6.44 58.72
CA ARG A 12 -11.77 -6.97 57.48
C ARG A 12 -12.28 -6.22 56.24
N LYS A 13 -13.58 -6.00 56.10
CA LYS A 13 -14.19 -5.19 55.02
C LYS A 13 -13.64 -3.75 54.99
N LYS A 14 -13.47 -3.12 56.16
CA LYS A 14 -12.89 -1.78 56.27
C LYS A 14 -11.42 -1.76 55.88
N LYS A 15 -10.64 -2.79 56.24
CA LYS A 15 -9.24 -2.95 55.80
C LYS A 15 -9.13 -3.13 54.32
N ILE A 16 -9.95 -3.98 53.73
CA ILE A 16 -10.00 -4.20 52.27
C ILE A 16 -10.33 -2.91 51.52
N LYS A 17 -11.36 -2.16 51.98
CA LYS A 17 -11.71 -0.87 51.35
C LYS A 17 -10.57 0.14 51.40
N LYS A 18 -9.82 0.21 52.53
CA LYS A 18 -8.62 1.08 52.64
C LYS A 18 -7.51 0.64 51.69
N THR A 19 -7.27 -0.66 51.58
CA THR A 19 -6.25 -1.20 50.66
C THR A 19 -6.62 -0.90 49.19
N ILE A 20 -7.90 -1.06 48.83
CA ILE A 20 -8.37 -0.72 47.47
C ILE A 20 -8.22 0.78 47.20
N ALA A 21 -8.58 1.64 48.16
CA ALA A 21 -8.42 3.08 48.03
C ALA A 21 -6.94 3.47 47.87
N LEU A 22 -6.03 2.86 48.64
CA LEU A 22 -4.60 3.07 48.50
C LEU A 22 -4.08 2.64 47.15
N LEU A 23 -4.51 1.47 46.65
CA LEU A 23 -4.17 0.99 45.32
C LEU A 23 -4.64 1.94 44.21
N MET A 24 -5.85 2.46 44.31
CA MET A 24 -6.36 3.46 43.34
C MET A 24 -5.52 4.73 43.32
N VAL A 25 -5.09 5.21 44.51
CA VAL A 25 -4.19 6.37 44.58
C VAL A 25 -2.84 6.07 43.95
N LEU A 26 -2.25 4.90 44.22
CA LEU A 26 -0.98 4.50 43.63
C LEU A 26 -1.07 4.36 42.09
N ILE A 27 -2.18 3.81 41.58
CA ILE A 27 -2.44 3.73 40.14
C ILE A 27 -2.57 5.15 39.55
N GLY A 28 -3.28 6.05 40.22
CA GLY A 28 -3.39 7.45 39.79
C GLY A 28 -2.03 8.15 39.72
N LEU A 29 -1.17 7.96 40.75
CA LEU A 29 0.19 8.51 40.73
C LEU A 29 1.05 7.91 39.63
N LEU A 30 0.93 6.60 39.36
CA LEU A 30 1.62 5.94 38.26
C LEU A 30 1.18 6.50 36.89
N ILE A 31 -0.10 6.71 36.69
CA ILE A 31 -0.64 7.33 35.45
C ILE A 31 -0.08 8.75 35.30
N LEU A 32 -0.09 9.54 36.34
CA LEU A 32 0.48 10.90 36.32
C LEU A 32 1.98 10.88 35.99
N PHE A 33 2.72 9.91 36.53
CA PHE A 33 4.14 9.72 36.20
C PHE A 33 4.34 9.38 34.71
N LEU A 34 3.58 8.41 34.19
CA LEU A 34 3.65 8.03 32.76
C LEU A 34 3.34 9.20 31.83
N ILE A 35 2.40 10.06 32.23
CA ILE A 35 1.98 11.24 31.47
C ILE A 35 3.01 12.37 31.51
N LYS A 36 3.67 12.60 32.66
CA LYS A 36 4.54 13.75 32.89
C LYS A 36 6.03 13.47 32.74
N ALA A 37 6.44 12.20 32.83
CA ALA A 37 7.86 11.84 32.77
C ALA A 37 8.45 12.06 31.39
N PRO A 38 9.50 12.88 31.24
CA PRO A 38 10.13 13.18 29.94
C PRO A 38 10.72 11.95 29.23
N ILE A 39 11.00 10.89 29.97
CA ILE A 39 11.52 9.62 29.43
C ILE A 39 10.58 9.00 28.40
N PHE A 40 9.28 9.32 28.45
CA PHE A 40 8.26 8.86 27.51
C PHE A 40 8.03 9.83 26.32
N ASN A 41 8.80 10.91 26.23
CA ASN A 41 8.73 11.79 25.08
C ASN A 41 9.45 11.15 23.89
N ILE A 42 8.79 11.13 22.74
CA ILE A 42 9.32 10.54 21.49
C ILE A 42 10.59 11.29 21.08
N ASN A 43 11.73 10.62 21.17
CA ASN A 43 13.03 11.17 20.76
C ASN A 43 13.48 10.58 19.44
N ASN A 44 13.20 9.29 19.19
CA ASN A 44 13.63 8.59 18.01
C ASN A 44 12.43 8.18 17.14
N VAL A 45 12.43 8.60 15.90
CA VAL A 45 11.49 8.15 14.88
C VAL A 45 12.32 7.43 13.81
N LYS A 46 12.17 6.10 13.74
CA LYS A 46 12.81 5.27 12.73
C LYS A 46 11.83 5.06 11.59
N ILE A 47 12.19 5.51 10.39
CA ILE A 47 11.45 5.27 9.16
C ILE A 47 12.08 4.07 8.46
N VAL A 48 11.26 3.11 8.03
CA VAL A 48 11.69 1.88 7.36
C VAL A 48 10.79 1.69 6.14
N SER A 49 11.40 1.42 4.98
CA SER A 49 10.69 0.95 3.79
C SER A 49 11.05 -0.50 3.50
N ASN A 50 10.14 -1.22 2.84
CA ASN A 50 10.41 -2.58 2.39
C ASN A 50 11.37 -2.62 1.18
N ASP A 51 11.59 -1.51 0.49
CA ASP A 51 12.40 -1.40 -0.74
C ASP A 51 13.78 -0.73 -0.49
N ASN A 52 14.44 -1.00 0.62
CA ASN A 52 15.82 -0.60 1.02
C ASN A 52 16.16 0.91 0.96
N GLU A 53 15.51 1.70 0.15
CA GLU A 53 15.63 3.17 0.10
C GLU A 53 14.24 3.79 0.26
N VAL A 54 14.10 4.66 1.26
CA VAL A 54 12.90 5.48 1.42
C VAL A 54 13.12 6.76 0.62
N ALA A 55 12.64 6.80 -0.62
CA ALA A 55 12.76 7.99 -1.47
C ALA A 55 12.09 9.22 -0.82
N LEU A 56 11.05 8.99 -0.01
CA LEU A 56 10.28 10.03 0.68
C LEU A 56 10.72 10.27 2.13
N LYS A 57 11.92 9.80 2.53
CA LYS A 57 12.34 9.86 3.94
C LYS A 57 12.31 11.27 4.53
N ASP A 58 12.88 12.24 3.83
CA ASP A 58 12.95 13.62 4.30
C ASP A 58 11.56 14.26 4.40
N ASP A 59 10.68 13.95 3.46
CA ASP A 59 9.31 14.44 3.46
C ASP A 59 8.49 13.83 4.63
N ILE A 60 8.64 12.53 4.88
CA ILE A 60 8.04 11.84 6.02
C ILE A 60 8.59 12.41 7.33
N GLU A 61 9.89 12.64 7.46
CA GLU A 61 10.49 13.24 8.65
C GLU A 61 9.93 14.65 8.91
N ASN A 62 9.76 15.45 7.87
CA ASN A 62 9.17 16.78 7.96
C ASN A 62 7.72 16.72 8.45
N LYS A 63 6.90 15.83 7.90
CA LYS A 63 5.51 15.62 8.33
C LYS A 63 5.41 15.15 9.79
N LEU A 64 6.42 14.43 10.27
CA LEU A 64 6.46 13.90 11.64
C LEU A 64 7.19 14.79 12.64
N GLN A 65 7.75 15.94 12.24
CA GLN A 65 8.44 16.87 13.17
C GLN A 65 7.57 17.27 14.36
N GLY A 66 6.27 17.53 14.15
CA GLY A 66 5.34 17.89 15.20
C GLY A 66 5.04 16.77 16.22
N ILE A 67 5.57 15.55 16.02
CA ILE A 67 5.37 14.39 16.90
C ILE A 67 6.57 14.20 17.82
N LYS A 68 7.77 14.60 17.40
CA LYS A 68 8.97 14.58 18.25
C LYS A 68 8.76 15.46 19.50
N GLY A 69 9.19 14.98 20.63
CA GLY A 69 9.02 15.64 21.94
C GLY A 69 7.65 15.43 22.61
N ARG A 70 6.65 14.91 21.91
CA ARG A 70 5.35 14.55 22.51
C ARG A 70 5.45 13.23 23.26
N ASN A 71 4.68 13.10 24.35
CA ASN A 71 4.63 11.86 25.09
C ASN A 71 4.00 10.74 24.26
N ILE A 72 4.68 9.58 24.20
CA ILE A 72 4.33 8.43 23.35
C ILE A 72 2.93 7.86 23.64
N PHE A 73 2.41 8.01 24.86
CA PHE A 73 1.07 7.52 25.22
C PHE A 73 -0.04 8.38 24.62
N TYR A 74 0.18 9.69 24.41
CA TYR A 74 -0.80 10.60 23.82
C TYR A 74 -0.85 10.54 22.29
N VAL A 75 0.25 10.17 21.64
CA VAL A 75 0.29 10.10 20.18
C VAL A 75 -0.47 8.85 19.72
N LYS A 76 -1.57 9.03 19.02
CA LYS A 76 -2.35 7.92 18.43
C LYS A 76 -1.65 7.42 17.16
N ARG A 77 -1.52 6.10 16.99
CA ARG A 77 -0.98 5.49 15.76
C ARG A 77 -1.78 5.91 14.54
N SER A 78 -3.11 5.82 14.62
CA SER A 78 -4.02 6.21 13.54
C SER A 78 -3.88 7.65 13.09
N TYR A 79 -3.49 8.56 13.98
CA TYR A 79 -3.20 9.95 13.62
C TYR A 79 -1.97 10.06 12.72
N ILE A 80 -0.88 9.34 13.05
CA ILE A 80 0.32 9.30 12.22
C ILE A 80 0.01 8.66 10.88
N GLU A 81 -0.68 7.51 10.90
CA GLU A 81 -1.07 6.79 9.69
C GLU A 81 -1.94 7.66 8.78
N SER A 82 -2.90 8.41 9.32
CA SER A 82 -3.74 9.29 8.52
C SER A 82 -2.99 10.45 7.88
N ILE A 83 -2.02 11.07 8.60
CA ILE A 83 -1.20 12.14 8.04
C ILE A 83 -0.37 11.64 6.86
N LEU A 84 0.20 10.44 6.99
CA LEU A 84 1.08 9.89 5.98
C LEU A 84 0.30 9.30 4.80
N LYS A 85 -0.84 8.63 5.04
CA LYS A 85 -1.70 8.06 3.97
C LYS A 85 -2.36 9.11 3.08
N ASN A 86 -2.41 10.38 3.51
CA ASN A 86 -2.85 11.49 2.65
C ASN A 86 -1.83 11.82 1.54
N ASP A 87 -0.61 11.31 1.63
CA ASP A 87 0.39 11.45 0.59
C ASP A 87 0.12 10.47 -0.55
N PRO A 88 -0.03 10.94 -1.81
CA PRO A 88 -0.27 10.07 -2.97
C PRO A 88 0.80 9.02 -3.20
N TYR A 89 2.05 9.31 -2.82
CA TYR A 89 3.18 8.41 -2.99
C TYR A 89 3.24 7.30 -1.93
N ILE A 90 2.38 7.34 -0.92
CA ILE A 90 2.35 6.36 0.16
C ILE A 90 1.18 5.38 -0.05
N LYS A 91 1.51 4.10 -0.22
CA LYS A 91 0.56 3.01 -0.38
C LYS A 91 0.00 2.54 0.95
N ASP A 92 0.89 2.30 1.92
CA ASP A 92 0.51 1.85 3.25
C ASP A 92 1.51 2.28 4.32
N VAL A 93 1.00 2.43 5.55
CA VAL A 93 1.78 2.85 6.72
C VAL A 93 1.42 1.97 7.89
N LYS A 94 2.44 1.49 8.59
CA LYS A 94 2.29 0.80 9.87
C LYS A 94 3.15 1.47 10.92
N VAL A 95 2.50 1.88 12.02
CA VAL A 95 3.16 2.57 13.12
C VAL A 95 3.29 1.66 14.33
N THR A 96 4.51 1.48 14.81
CA THR A 96 4.83 0.68 16.01
C THR A 96 5.51 1.55 17.05
N LYS A 97 4.99 1.49 18.29
CA LYS A 97 5.58 2.16 19.45
C LYS A 97 6.45 1.18 20.20
N ALA A 98 7.72 1.53 20.41
CA ALA A 98 8.65 0.81 21.26
C ALA A 98 9.01 1.69 22.47
N LEU A 99 8.51 1.30 23.62
CA LEU A 99 8.74 2.02 24.88
C LEU A 99 10.23 2.04 25.24
N PRO A 100 10.74 3.10 25.90
CA PRO A 100 9.93 4.20 26.43
C PRO A 100 9.61 5.32 25.41
N ASN A 101 10.43 5.54 24.36
CA ASN A 101 10.42 6.78 23.57
C ASN A 101 10.71 6.60 22.07
N ASN A 102 10.63 5.37 21.57
CA ASN A 102 10.92 5.06 20.19
C ASN A 102 9.64 4.84 19.39
N LEU A 103 9.61 5.36 18.17
CA LEU A 103 8.57 5.16 17.19
C LEU A 103 9.18 4.56 15.92
N THR A 104 8.61 3.48 15.43
CA THR A 104 8.96 2.92 14.12
C THR A 104 7.79 3.12 13.17
N VAL A 105 8.06 3.71 12.02
CA VAL A 105 7.11 3.96 10.94
C VAL A 105 7.57 3.14 9.74
N GLU A 106 6.86 2.06 9.47
CA GLU A 106 7.06 1.22 8.29
C GLU A 106 6.18 1.79 7.18
N VAL A 107 6.77 2.12 6.03
CA VAL A 107 6.10 2.73 4.89
C VAL A 107 6.23 1.82 3.68
N LYS A 108 5.14 1.64 2.95
CA LYS A 108 5.14 1.10 1.58
C LYS A 108 4.87 2.23 0.61
N GLU A 109 5.75 2.42 -0.35
CA GLU A 109 5.58 3.43 -1.38
C GLU A 109 4.74 2.90 -2.55
N ASN A 110 3.98 3.79 -3.19
CA ASN A 110 3.31 3.52 -4.45
C ASN A 110 4.35 3.50 -5.57
N LYS A 111 4.30 2.46 -6.41
CA LYS A 111 5.15 2.35 -7.59
C LYS A 111 4.40 2.84 -8.82
N LYS A 112 5.08 3.58 -9.70
CA LYS A 112 4.57 3.90 -11.02
C LYS A 112 4.55 2.63 -11.86
N ILE A 113 3.40 2.26 -12.40
CA ILE A 113 3.20 1.02 -13.17
C ILE A 113 2.80 1.36 -14.60
N PHE A 114 1.83 2.27 -14.76
CA PHE A 114 1.27 2.62 -16.06
C PHE A 114 1.61 4.06 -16.43
N THR A 115 1.60 4.32 -17.73
CA THR A 115 1.59 5.68 -18.28
C THR A 115 0.41 5.84 -19.22
N VAL A 116 -0.25 6.99 -19.15
CA VAL A 116 -1.34 7.38 -20.07
C VAL A 116 -0.95 8.70 -20.72
N GLU A 117 -1.09 8.77 -22.04
CA GLU A 117 -0.88 10.00 -22.79
C GLU A 117 -2.20 10.70 -23.07
N GLN A 118 -2.24 12.01 -22.82
CA GLN A 118 -3.36 12.88 -23.18
C GLN A 118 -2.84 14.26 -23.59
N ASN A 119 -3.09 14.66 -24.82
CA ASN A 119 -2.70 15.98 -25.34
C ASN A 119 -1.21 16.34 -25.14
N GLY A 120 -0.31 15.35 -25.28
CA GLY A 120 1.13 15.52 -25.08
C GLY A 120 1.60 15.53 -23.64
N ASN A 121 0.69 15.41 -22.67
CA ASN A 121 1.01 15.18 -21.26
C ASN A 121 0.98 13.67 -20.96
N TYR A 122 1.91 13.22 -20.14
CA TYR A 122 2.01 11.84 -19.68
C TYR A 122 1.69 11.79 -18.19
N TYR A 123 0.75 10.93 -17.84
CA TYR A 123 0.33 10.68 -16.46
C TYR A 123 0.87 9.33 -16.02
N ALA A 124 1.76 9.32 -15.04
CA ALA A 124 2.23 8.08 -14.44
C ALA A 124 1.27 7.66 -13.33
N LEU A 125 0.81 6.40 -13.39
CA LEU A 125 -0.19 5.85 -12.47
C LEU A 125 0.39 4.73 -11.62
N ASP A 126 -0.13 4.60 -10.41
CA ASP A 126 0.09 3.40 -9.59
C ASP A 126 -0.76 2.21 -10.06
N GLU A 127 -0.63 1.09 -9.36
CA GLU A 127 -1.41 -0.13 -9.65
C GLU A 127 -2.93 0.04 -9.50
N SER A 128 -3.41 1.09 -8.85
CA SER A 128 -4.84 1.37 -8.64
C SER A 128 -5.41 2.41 -9.60
N GLY A 129 -4.59 2.95 -10.50
CA GLY A 129 -4.98 4.02 -11.42
C GLY A 129 -4.94 5.41 -10.78
N LYS A 130 -4.25 5.60 -9.65
CA LYS A 130 -4.01 6.90 -9.04
C LYS A 130 -2.84 7.59 -9.74
N VAL A 131 -3.00 8.88 -10.06
CA VAL A 131 -1.95 9.71 -10.64
C VAL A 131 -0.85 9.97 -9.61
N LEU A 132 0.37 9.56 -9.93
CA LEU A 132 1.57 9.82 -9.13
C LEU A 132 2.48 10.89 -9.75
N ASP A 133 2.38 11.11 -11.06
CA ASP A 133 3.22 12.08 -11.73
C ASP A 133 2.53 12.60 -13.00
N LYS A 134 2.88 13.83 -13.37
CA LYS A 134 2.44 14.45 -14.62
C LYS A 134 3.62 15.19 -15.24
N LYS A 135 3.99 14.81 -16.45
CA LYS A 135 5.17 15.37 -17.11
C LYS A 135 5.04 15.42 -18.62
N LEU A 136 5.97 16.12 -19.24
CA LEU A 136 6.20 16.07 -20.67
C LEU A 136 7.22 14.97 -20.97
N GLY A 137 6.88 14.03 -21.83
CA GLY A 137 7.75 12.92 -22.22
C GLY A 137 7.40 11.57 -21.60
N GLU A 138 7.72 10.52 -22.36
CA GLU A 138 7.39 9.14 -22.06
C GLU A 138 8.30 8.54 -20.99
N ASP A 139 7.75 7.65 -20.16
CA ASP A 139 8.49 6.81 -19.20
C ASP A 139 8.57 5.37 -19.71
N ASP A 140 9.56 4.61 -19.22
CA ASP A 140 9.65 3.15 -19.40
C ASP A 140 8.63 2.43 -18.49
N LEU A 141 7.34 2.81 -18.64
CA LEU A 141 6.20 2.25 -17.94
C LEU A 141 5.27 1.53 -18.93
N VAL A 142 4.32 0.76 -18.41
CA VAL A 142 3.32 0.11 -19.25
C VAL A 142 2.34 1.15 -19.79
N LYS A 143 2.36 1.39 -21.10
CA LYS A 143 1.42 2.31 -21.77
C LYS A 143 0.01 1.76 -21.68
N LEU A 144 -0.90 2.52 -21.06
CA LEU A 144 -2.32 2.18 -20.95
C LEU A 144 -3.08 2.90 -22.04
N GLU A 145 -3.72 2.14 -22.94
CA GLU A 145 -4.52 2.64 -24.06
C GLU A 145 -6.00 2.28 -23.88
N GLY A 146 -6.89 3.02 -24.55
CA GLY A 146 -8.32 2.75 -24.54
C GLY A 146 -9.09 3.49 -23.46
N ILE A 147 -8.48 4.44 -22.78
CA ILE A 147 -9.17 5.36 -21.88
C ILE A 147 -9.08 6.79 -22.38
N THR A 148 -10.17 7.53 -22.19
CA THR A 148 -10.17 8.98 -22.37
C THR A 148 -10.11 9.62 -21.01
N ILE A 149 -9.13 10.48 -20.79
CA ILE A 149 -8.94 11.14 -19.50
C ILE A 149 -9.21 12.64 -19.63
N GLN A 150 -9.66 13.24 -18.55
CA GLN A 150 -9.63 14.69 -18.36
C GLN A 150 -8.31 15.05 -17.67
N ASP A 151 -7.98 16.35 -17.62
CA ASP A 151 -6.84 16.81 -16.85
C ASP A 151 -7.01 16.40 -15.38
N LYS A 152 -6.00 15.73 -14.82
CA LYS A 152 -6.02 15.17 -13.46
C LYS A 152 -4.83 15.70 -12.67
N GLU A 153 -5.05 15.86 -11.39
CA GLU A 153 -3.99 16.25 -10.45
C GLU A 153 -3.36 15.03 -9.77
N ILE A 154 -2.16 15.21 -9.22
CA ILE A 154 -1.47 14.18 -8.44
C ILE A 154 -2.33 13.77 -7.24
N GLY A 155 -2.53 12.48 -7.07
CA GLY A 155 -3.37 11.90 -6.02
C GLY A 155 -4.79 11.56 -6.46
N GLU A 156 -5.25 12.04 -7.61
CA GLU A 156 -6.57 11.70 -8.16
C GLU A 156 -6.56 10.37 -8.90
N LYS A 157 -7.72 9.73 -9.00
CA LYS A 157 -7.92 8.59 -9.88
C LYS A 157 -8.02 9.05 -11.33
N ILE A 158 -7.40 8.31 -12.25
CA ILE A 158 -7.36 8.64 -13.68
C ILE A 158 -8.74 8.67 -14.34
N THR A 159 -9.69 7.91 -13.82
CA THR A 159 -11.08 7.83 -14.25
C THR A 159 -12.01 7.56 -13.08
N GLU A 160 -13.30 7.85 -13.24
CA GLU A 160 -14.36 7.50 -12.28
C GLU A 160 -15.08 6.20 -12.66
N ASP A 161 -14.74 5.58 -13.80
CA ASP A 161 -15.32 4.29 -14.21
C ASP A 161 -14.73 3.16 -13.37
N GLU A 162 -15.55 2.64 -12.45
CA GLU A 162 -15.13 1.57 -11.53
C GLU A 162 -14.71 0.27 -12.25
N LYS A 163 -15.29 -0.02 -13.43
CA LYS A 163 -14.90 -1.22 -14.21
C LYS A 163 -13.49 -1.06 -14.78
N ILE A 164 -13.18 0.13 -15.30
CA ILE A 164 -11.85 0.46 -15.80
C ILE A 164 -10.85 0.43 -14.65
N LEU A 165 -11.17 1.02 -13.49
CA LEU A 165 -10.30 1.00 -12.32
C LEU A 165 -10.05 -0.41 -11.79
N GLU A 166 -11.04 -1.29 -11.80
CA GLU A 166 -10.89 -2.70 -11.42
C GLU A 166 -9.89 -3.41 -12.35
N ILE A 167 -10.04 -3.22 -13.66
CA ILE A 167 -9.11 -3.79 -14.66
C ILE A 167 -7.69 -3.25 -14.46
N ILE A 168 -7.53 -1.94 -14.31
CA ILE A 168 -6.22 -1.32 -14.03
C ILE A 168 -5.60 -1.93 -12.78
N LYS A 169 -6.38 -2.08 -11.71
CA LYS A 169 -5.92 -2.66 -10.45
C LYS A 169 -5.49 -4.12 -10.60
N ASP A 170 -6.28 -4.93 -11.30
CA ASP A 170 -5.99 -6.35 -11.49
C ASP A 170 -4.71 -6.55 -12.30
N PHE A 171 -4.57 -5.84 -13.42
CA PHE A 171 -3.35 -5.88 -14.22
C PHE A 171 -2.17 -5.24 -13.49
N GLY A 172 -2.39 -4.13 -12.81
CA GLY A 172 -1.35 -3.43 -12.04
C GLY A 172 -0.75 -4.33 -10.96
N ALA A 173 -1.58 -5.04 -10.20
CA ALA A 173 -1.14 -5.98 -9.18
C ALA A 173 -0.29 -7.12 -9.77
N LEU A 174 -0.73 -7.69 -10.90
CA LEU A 174 -0.02 -8.77 -11.58
C LEU A 174 1.31 -8.30 -12.20
N ILE A 175 1.32 -7.14 -12.85
CA ILE A 175 2.53 -6.55 -13.42
C ILE A 175 3.53 -6.20 -12.32
N ASN A 176 3.08 -5.57 -11.23
CA ASN A 176 3.92 -5.21 -10.09
C ASN A 176 4.50 -6.44 -9.36
N SER A 177 3.77 -7.55 -9.33
CA SER A 177 4.24 -8.81 -8.72
C SER A 177 5.05 -9.69 -9.67
N ASN A 178 5.20 -9.29 -10.94
CA ASN A 178 5.95 -10.06 -11.93
C ASN A 178 7.44 -10.07 -11.60
N THR A 179 7.95 -11.22 -11.18
CA THR A 179 9.38 -11.45 -10.90
C THR A 179 10.13 -12.05 -12.09
N SER A 180 9.45 -12.22 -13.23
CA SER A 180 10.08 -12.75 -14.44
C SER A 180 10.93 -11.68 -15.14
N SER A 181 11.80 -12.12 -16.06
CA SER A 181 12.55 -11.20 -16.93
C SER A 181 11.68 -10.58 -18.04
N ILE A 182 10.43 -11.04 -18.21
CA ILE A 182 9.51 -10.55 -19.23
C ILE A 182 8.97 -9.19 -18.81
N LYS A 183 9.18 -8.19 -19.65
CA LYS A 183 8.62 -6.84 -19.47
C LYS A 183 7.40 -6.67 -20.34
N PHE A 184 6.37 -6.06 -19.78
CA PHE A 184 5.21 -5.61 -20.52
C PHE A 184 5.37 -4.12 -20.84
N ASN A 185 5.02 -3.71 -22.03
CA ASN A 185 5.19 -2.32 -22.48
C ASN A 185 3.86 -1.63 -22.84
N LYS A 186 2.77 -2.39 -23.06
CA LYS A 186 1.47 -1.79 -23.38
C LYS A 186 0.33 -2.68 -22.91
N LEU A 187 -0.72 -2.05 -22.35
CA LEU A 187 -2.01 -2.64 -22.01
C LEU A 187 -3.10 -1.86 -22.76
N ASP A 188 -3.82 -2.53 -23.65
CA ASP A 188 -4.93 -1.95 -24.40
C ASP A 188 -6.26 -2.48 -23.85
N ILE A 189 -7.04 -1.57 -23.30
CA ILE A 189 -8.37 -1.81 -22.74
C ILE A 189 -9.48 -1.09 -23.53
N SER A 190 -9.23 -0.72 -24.78
CA SER A 190 -10.24 -0.10 -25.66
C SER A 190 -11.48 -0.96 -25.82
N ASN A 191 -11.32 -2.28 -25.72
CA ASN A 191 -12.41 -3.24 -25.69
C ASN A 191 -12.26 -4.17 -24.48
N LEU A 192 -13.12 -3.97 -23.47
CA LEU A 192 -13.05 -4.72 -22.21
C LEU A 192 -13.36 -6.22 -22.35
N SER A 193 -13.99 -6.63 -23.46
CA SER A 193 -14.20 -8.06 -23.80
C SER A 193 -13.02 -8.66 -24.57
N ASN A 194 -12.09 -7.84 -25.04
CA ASN A 194 -10.94 -8.27 -25.85
C ASN A 194 -9.69 -7.47 -25.47
N ILE A 195 -9.32 -7.52 -24.19
CA ILE A 195 -8.15 -6.87 -23.63
C ILE A 195 -6.89 -7.48 -24.26
N SER A 196 -5.93 -6.61 -24.55
CA SER A 196 -4.65 -6.99 -25.14
C SER A 196 -3.49 -6.46 -24.30
N LEU A 197 -2.49 -7.30 -24.08
CA LEU A 197 -1.24 -6.96 -23.38
C LEU A 197 -0.08 -7.18 -24.35
N TYR A 198 0.95 -6.36 -24.29
CA TYR A 198 2.10 -6.47 -25.19
C TYR A 198 3.39 -6.66 -24.38
N SER A 199 4.24 -7.53 -24.93
CA SER A 199 5.63 -7.67 -24.49
C SER A 199 6.52 -7.47 -25.72
N ASN A 200 7.17 -6.31 -25.81
CA ASN A 200 7.83 -5.85 -27.02
C ASN A 200 6.87 -5.86 -28.23
N GLU A 201 7.19 -6.63 -29.28
CA GLU A 201 6.35 -6.77 -30.51
C GLU A 201 5.38 -7.96 -30.45
N VAL A 202 5.31 -8.66 -29.32
CA VAL A 202 4.41 -9.81 -29.14
C VAL A 202 3.09 -9.36 -28.51
N LEU A 203 2.00 -9.58 -29.23
CA LEU A 203 0.64 -9.36 -28.78
C LEU A 203 0.16 -10.55 -27.93
N ILE A 204 -0.26 -10.30 -26.70
CA ILE A 204 -0.88 -11.28 -25.82
C ILE A 204 -2.38 -10.97 -25.77
N LYS A 205 -3.20 -11.82 -26.42
CA LYS A 205 -4.66 -11.70 -26.39
C LYS A 205 -5.20 -12.29 -25.09
N ILE A 206 -5.71 -11.41 -24.23
CA ILE A 206 -6.23 -11.77 -22.90
C ILE A 206 -7.73 -12.08 -22.96
N GLY A 207 -8.48 -11.38 -23.84
CA GLY A 207 -9.94 -11.43 -23.84
C GLY A 207 -10.53 -10.67 -22.66
N GLY A 208 -11.52 -11.26 -21.98
CA GLY A 208 -12.13 -10.63 -20.81
C GLY A 208 -11.28 -10.68 -19.55
N ASN A 209 -11.66 -9.84 -18.56
CA ASN A 209 -10.99 -9.69 -17.26
C ASN A 209 -11.37 -10.82 -16.26
N PHE A 210 -11.17 -12.06 -16.63
CA PHE A 210 -11.36 -13.23 -15.77
C PHE A 210 -10.15 -14.15 -15.86
N ASP A 211 -9.82 -14.82 -14.75
CA ASP A 211 -8.73 -15.78 -14.63
C ASP A 211 -7.36 -15.25 -15.10
N LEU A 212 -7.12 -13.94 -14.86
CA LEU A 212 -5.93 -13.23 -15.33
C LEU A 212 -4.62 -13.88 -14.89
N THR A 213 -4.55 -14.36 -13.65
CA THR A 213 -3.34 -15.00 -13.11
C THR A 213 -2.92 -16.19 -13.95
N ARG A 214 -3.86 -17.08 -14.31
CA ARG A 214 -3.57 -18.23 -15.18
C ARG A 214 -3.17 -17.79 -16.58
N LYS A 215 -3.92 -16.85 -17.17
CA LYS A 215 -3.65 -16.34 -18.52
C LYS A 215 -2.27 -15.70 -18.62
N LEU A 216 -1.91 -14.85 -17.67
CA LEU A 216 -0.59 -14.20 -17.66
C LEU A 216 0.54 -15.18 -17.37
N ASN A 217 0.35 -16.13 -16.45
CA ASN A 217 1.35 -17.17 -16.21
C ASN A 217 1.58 -18.03 -17.46
N ASN A 218 0.54 -18.39 -18.19
CA ASN A 218 0.66 -19.11 -19.45
C ASN A 218 1.46 -18.30 -20.47
N ALA A 219 1.12 -17.03 -20.67
CA ALA A 219 1.83 -16.14 -21.59
C ALA A 219 3.32 -15.98 -21.22
N VAL A 220 3.60 -15.72 -19.93
CA VAL A 220 4.97 -15.57 -19.41
C VAL A 220 5.77 -16.88 -19.60
N ASN A 221 5.16 -18.04 -19.32
CA ASN A 221 5.83 -19.34 -19.50
C ASN A 221 6.16 -19.61 -20.96
N ILE A 222 5.29 -19.22 -21.90
CA ILE A 222 5.55 -19.33 -23.34
C ILE A 222 6.69 -18.40 -23.75
N LEU A 223 6.65 -17.12 -23.33
CA LEU A 223 7.68 -16.13 -23.64
C LEU A 223 9.06 -16.47 -23.04
N LYS A 224 9.10 -17.29 -21.98
CA LYS A 224 10.33 -17.77 -21.33
C LYS A 224 10.83 -19.10 -21.92
N SER A 225 10.02 -19.77 -22.73
CA SER A 225 10.35 -21.11 -23.18
C SER A 225 11.41 -21.08 -24.25
N ASP A 226 12.54 -21.77 -24.05
CA ASP A 226 13.56 -21.97 -25.06
C ASP A 226 13.06 -22.72 -26.32
N LYS A 227 11.85 -23.29 -26.24
CA LYS A 227 11.20 -24.01 -27.36
C LYS A 227 10.43 -23.10 -28.31
N VAL A 228 10.16 -21.85 -27.87
CA VAL A 228 9.36 -20.88 -28.63
C VAL A 228 10.09 -19.54 -28.58
N ASP A 229 10.86 -19.24 -29.62
CA ASP A 229 11.57 -17.94 -29.75
C ASP A 229 10.67 -16.96 -30.52
N ILE A 230 9.51 -16.61 -29.94
CA ILE A 230 8.60 -15.64 -30.55
C ILE A 230 9.09 -14.21 -30.28
N LYS A 231 9.47 -13.49 -31.32
CA LYS A 231 9.87 -12.07 -31.27
C LYS A 231 8.79 -11.14 -31.77
N LYS A 232 7.94 -11.65 -32.68
CA LYS A 232 6.83 -10.91 -33.26
C LYS A 232 5.66 -11.86 -33.56
N GLY A 233 4.42 -11.38 -33.41
CA GLY A 233 3.23 -12.19 -33.62
C GLY A 233 2.30 -12.14 -32.40
N TYR A 234 1.59 -13.25 -32.12
CA TYR A 234 0.70 -13.25 -30.98
C TYR A 234 0.66 -14.57 -30.20
N ILE A 235 0.31 -14.44 -28.91
CA ILE A 235 -0.03 -15.51 -27.99
C ILE A 235 -1.49 -15.29 -27.57
N ASP A 236 -2.37 -16.24 -27.87
CA ASP A 236 -3.78 -16.15 -27.49
C ASP A 236 -4.04 -17.04 -26.27
N VAL A 237 -4.33 -16.38 -25.14
CA VAL A 237 -4.70 -17.00 -23.84
C VAL A 237 -6.13 -16.64 -23.46
N SER A 238 -6.93 -16.08 -24.38
CA SER A 238 -8.27 -15.57 -24.13
C SER A 238 -9.28 -16.65 -23.78
N VAL A 239 -9.09 -17.84 -24.31
CA VAL A 239 -9.98 -19.00 -24.13
C VAL A 239 -9.41 -20.00 -23.13
N GLU A 240 -10.29 -20.85 -22.58
CA GLU A 240 -9.86 -22.01 -21.80
C GLU A 240 -9.23 -23.07 -22.71
N GLY A 241 -8.14 -23.69 -22.26
CA GLY A 241 -7.42 -24.72 -22.98
C GLY A 241 -5.97 -24.36 -23.26
N ASN A 242 -5.40 -24.95 -24.30
CA ASN A 242 -4.02 -24.68 -24.67
C ASN A 242 -3.92 -23.32 -25.40
N PRO A 243 -2.95 -22.47 -25.02
CA PRO A 243 -2.69 -21.23 -25.72
C PRO A 243 -2.38 -21.44 -27.21
N VAL A 244 -2.84 -20.54 -28.07
CA VAL A 244 -2.52 -20.52 -29.49
C VAL A 244 -1.39 -19.54 -29.72
N ILE A 245 -0.36 -19.97 -30.46
CA ILE A 245 0.82 -19.17 -30.75
C ILE A 245 0.88 -19.02 -32.26
N LYS A 246 1.12 -17.80 -32.73
CA LYS A 246 1.41 -17.51 -34.12
C LYS A 246 2.57 -16.53 -34.22
N GLU A 247 3.61 -16.91 -34.87
CA GLU A 247 4.77 -16.08 -35.24
C GLU A 247 4.54 -15.39 -36.57
N GLU A 248 5.02 -14.13 -36.72
CA GLU A 248 4.99 -13.35 -37.97
C GLU A 248 6.38 -13.11 -38.50
#